data_77fd318ac513028007ddbc2e3e095371
#
_entry.id   77fd318ac513028007ddbc2e3e095371
#
_cell.length_a   1.000
_cell.length_b   1.000
_cell.length_c   1.000
_cell.angle_alpha   90.00
_cell.angle_beta   90.00
_cell.angle_gamma   90.00
#
_symmetry.space_group_name_H-M   'P 1'
#
loop_
_entity.id
_entity.type
_entity.pdbx_description
1 polymer ?
#
loop_
_entity_poly.entity_id
_entity_poly.type
_entity_poly.pdbx_seq_one_letter_code
_entity_poly.pdbx_strand_id
1 'polypeptide(L)'
;MRKILRLFPMMLLCLCVLTACSSDDGDNNGDSNGKNGVYVINGHKFVDLGLPSGLLWAECNIGASEPEEAGYSYRWGEVEADIVNEGYKFKDGNTYTKYTKKDAKTTLEPEDDAATVLWGKNCHIPTKKEFEELVKCCKWKFADEMGDATVTGPNGNHIFLPKITFGLMYRTSSFDTTYPTDECAYSLQLWRENTTVVAGTSRTVSMPVRPVAKR
;
A
#
# COMPACT_ATOMS: atom_id res chain seq x y z
N MET A 1 -57.55 31.19 -48.71
CA MET A 1 -56.85 32.28 -49.41
C MET A 1 -55.63 32.73 -48.63
N ARG A 2 -54.50 32.86 -49.34
CA ARG A 2 -53.27 33.57 -48.95
C ARG A 2 -52.38 32.84 -47.93
N LYS A 3 -51.16 32.69 -48.15
CA LYS A 3 -50.06 32.79 -49.14
C LYS A 3 -48.83 32.30 -48.42
N ILE A 4 -48.14 31.44 -49.07
CA ILE A 4 -46.84 30.86 -48.69
C ILE A 4 -45.78 31.95 -48.72
N LEU A 5 -44.93 32.00 -47.67
CA LEU A 5 -43.64 32.67 -47.76
C LEU A 5 -42.55 31.73 -47.26
N ARG A 6 -41.79 31.21 -48.19
CA ARG A 6 -40.56 30.43 -47.96
C ARG A 6 -39.45 31.41 -47.68
N LEU A 7 -38.78 31.24 -46.55
CA LEU A 7 -37.43 31.77 -46.35
C LEU A 7 -36.49 30.61 -46.07
N PHE A 8 -35.53 30.45 -46.95
CA PHE A 8 -34.36 29.58 -46.78
C PHE A 8 -33.38 30.27 -45.85
N PRO A 9 -32.82 29.58 -44.86
CA PRO A 9 -31.61 30.05 -44.21
C PRO A 9 -30.38 29.41 -44.83
N MET A 10 -29.44 30.22 -45.00
CA MET A 10 -28.07 30.13 -45.44
C MET A 10 -27.31 29.04 -44.69
N MET A 11 -26.76 28.12 -45.49
CA MET A 11 -25.90 27.02 -45.07
C MET A 11 -24.51 27.60 -44.70
N LEU A 12 -24.20 27.69 -43.39
CA LEU A 12 -22.86 28.01 -42.89
C LEU A 12 -22.04 26.73 -42.86
N LEU A 13 -21.15 26.61 -43.85
CA LEU A 13 -20.19 25.50 -43.93
C LEU A 13 -19.12 25.66 -42.87
N CYS A 14 -19.27 24.94 -41.76
CA CYS A 14 -18.22 24.86 -40.72
C CYS A 14 -17.21 23.80 -41.13
N LEU A 15 -16.03 24.26 -41.57
CA LEU A 15 -14.90 23.43 -41.92
C LEU A 15 -14.30 22.86 -40.63
N CYS A 16 -14.72 21.66 -40.22
CA CYS A 16 -14.05 20.94 -39.15
C CYS A 16 -12.76 20.35 -39.69
N VAL A 17 -11.66 20.96 -39.29
CA VAL A 17 -10.31 20.36 -39.42
C VAL A 17 -10.28 19.16 -38.51
N LEU A 18 -10.35 17.96 -39.04
CA LEU A 18 -10.07 16.73 -38.35
C LEU A 18 -8.56 16.64 -38.19
N THR A 19 -8.05 17.06 -37.04
CA THR A 19 -6.76 16.58 -36.57
C THR A 19 -6.93 15.13 -36.13
N ALA A 20 -6.45 14.22 -36.97
CA ALA A 20 -6.29 12.82 -36.61
C ALA A 20 -5.29 12.72 -35.45
N CYS A 21 -5.77 12.52 -34.23
CA CYS A 21 -4.96 11.93 -33.20
C CYS A 21 -4.85 10.45 -33.53
N SER A 22 -3.67 10.04 -33.97
CA SER A 22 -3.29 8.63 -33.96
C SER A 22 -3.37 8.12 -32.54
N SER A 23 -4.27 7.18 -32.30
CA SER A 23 -4.26 6.33 -31.12
C SER A 23 -3.01 5.43 -31.20
N ASP A 24 -1.96 5.85 -30.52
CA ASP A 24 -0.86 4.97 -30.18
C ASP A 24 -1.32 4.17 -28.94
N ASP A 25 -1.79 2.96 -29.19
CA ASP A 25 -1.95 1.93 -28.14
C ASP A 25 -0.56 1.44 -27.75
N GLY A 26 0.18 2.31 -27.08
CA GLY A 26 1.42 1.97 -26.41
C GLY A 26 1.09 1.63 -24.97
N ASP A 27 1.39 0.39 -24.59
CA ASP A 27 1.55 -0.07 -23.23
C ASP A 27 2.45 0.90 -22.45
N ASN A 28 1.87 1.97 -21.92
CA ASN A 28 2.56 2.91 -21.04
C ASN A 28 2.62 2.33 -19.62
N ASN A 29 3.45 1.30 -19.44
CA ASN A 29 4.16 1.08 -18.18
C ASN A 29 5.21 2.22 -18.04
N GLY A 30 4.75 3.44 -18.05
CA GLY A 30 5.57 4.63 -17.90
C GLY A 30 5.87 4.86 -16.43
N ASP A 31 7.06 4.43 -16.04
CA ASP A 31 7.78 4.93 -14.86
C ASP A 31 7.83 6.46 -14.96
N SER A 32 6.81 7.14 -14.44
CA SER A 32 6.77 8.60 -14.44
C SER A 32 7.78 9.09 -13.42
N ASN A 33 8.90 9.58 -13.93
CA ASN A 33 9.93 10.26 -13.16
C ASN A 33 9.27 11.37 -12.33
N GLY A 34 9.02 11.10 -11.03
CA GLY A 34 8.11 11.84 -10.19
C GLY A 34 8.56 13.28 -9.97
N LYS A 35 7.76 14.24 -10.42
CA LYS A 35 7.88 15.61 -9.92
C LYS A 35 7.67 15.57 -8.41
N ASN A 36 8.59 16.17 -7.66
CA ASN A 36 8.57 16.27 -6.19
C ASN A 36 8.67 14.94 -5.42
N GLY A 37 9.31 13.90 -6.00
CA GLY A 37 9.53 12.65 -5.29
C GLY A 37 8.29 11.73 -5.19
N VAL A 38 7.23 11.99 -5.95
CA VAL A 38 6.05 11.13 -6.05
C VAL A 38 6.07 10.36 -7.38
N TYR A 39 5.86 9.06 -7.31
CA TYR A 39 5.85 8.12 -8.44
C TYR A 39 4.50 7.44 -8.54
N VAL A 40 4.09 7.05 -9.75
CA VAL A 40 2.88 6.25 -9.97
C VAL A 40 3.31 4.87 -10.49
N ILE A 41 3.00 3.83 -9.73
CA ILE A 41 3.30 2.43 -10.06
C ILE A 41 1.98 1.67 -10.04
N ASN A 42 1.61 1.02 -11.13
CA ASN A 42 0.36 0.28 -11.28
C ASN A 42 -0.90 1.09 -10.87
N GLY A 43 -0.90 2.39 -11.15
CA GLY A 43 -2.01 3.29 -10.80
C GLY A 43 -2.02 3.82 -9.37
N HIS A 44 -1.07 3.42 -8.52
CA HIS A 44 -0.95 3.86 -7.13
C HIS A 44 0.21 4.83 -6.95
N LYS A 45 0.02 5.84 -6.09
CA LYS A 45 1.05 6.82 -5.78
C LYS A 45 1.99 6.32 -4.69
N PHE A 46 3.27 6.55 -4.92
CA PHE A 46 4.36 6.22 -4.01
C PHE A 46 5.27 7.42 -3.80
N VAL A 47 5.79 7.58 -2.60
CA VAL A 47 6.67 8.67 -2.18
C VAL A 47 8.09 8.13 -2.00
N ASP A 48 9.06 8.80 -2.62
CA ASP A 48 10.48 8.62 -2.33
C ASP A 48 10.83 9.37 -1.05
N LEU A 49 11.13 8.64 0.00
CA LEU A 49 11.55 9.21 1.28
C LEU A 49 13.08 9.45 1.37
N GLY A 50 13.84 9.11 0.33
CA GLY A 50 15.30 9.22 0.33
C GLY A 50 15.97 8.20 1.24
N LEU A 51 15.37 7.02 1.42
CA LEU A 51 15.92 5.93 2.23
C LEU A 51 17.09 5.26 1.50
N PRO A 52 18.09 4.71 2.23
CA PRO A 52 19.25 3.99 1.66
C PRO A 52 18.85 2.84 0.73
N SER A 53 17.76 2.13 1.00
CA SER A 53 17.24 1.07 0.13
C SER A 53 16.75 1.56 -1.22
N GLY A 54 16.41 2.85 -1.35
CA GLY A 54 15.76 3.43 -2.52
C GLY A 54 14.32 2.98 -2.73
N LEU A 55 13.71 2.29 -1.74
CA LEU A 55 12.31 1.89 -1.78
C LEU A 55 11.38 3.10 -1.76
N LEU A 56 10.33 2.99 -2.54
CA LEU A 56 9.22 3.92 -2.55
C LEU A 56 8.14 3.43 -1.60
N TRP A 57 7.54 4.32 -0.81
CA TRP A 57 6.48 4.02 0.14
C TRP A 57 5.14 4.51 -0.41
N ALA A 58 4.14 3.68 -0.42
CA ALA A 58 2.81 4.07 -0.88
C ALA A 58 2.28 5.30 -0.12
N GLU A 59 1.56 6.18 -0.81
CA GLU A 59 0.90 7.34 -0.21
C GLU A 59 -0.26 6.90 0.71
N CYS A 60 -1.04 5.89 0.27
CA CYS A 60 -2.19 5.35 0.99
C CYS A 60 -2.01 3.89 1.38
N ASN A 61 -2.81 3.41 2.34
CA ASN A 61 -2.95 1.99 2.66
C ASN A 61 -3.74 1.26 1.57
N ILE A 62 -3.65 -0.08 1.50
CA ILE A 62 -4.53 -0.85 0.61
C ILE A 62 -5.99 -0.64 1.04
N GLY A 63 -6.83 -0.30 0.05
CA GLY A 63 -8.26 -0.02 0.27
C GLY A 63 -8.58 1.39 0.73
N ALA A 64 -7.57 2.26 0.89
CA ALA A 64 -7.74 3.68 1.18
C ALA A 64 -7.64 4.53 -0.09
N SER A 65 -8.44 5.60 -0.14
CA SER A 65 -8.41 6.61 -1.20
C SER A 65 -7.57 7.83 -0.80
N GLU A 66 -7.48 8.11 0.50
CA GLU A 66 -6.76 9.23 1.08
C GLU A 66 -5.74 8.75 2.13
N PRO A 67 -4.64 9.47 2.36
CA PRO A 67 -3.58 9.07 3.30
C PRO A 67 -4.05 8.88 4.74
N GLU A 68 -5.11 9.60 5.15
CA GLU A 68 -5.69 9.58 6.49
C GLU A 68 -6.61 8.39 6.75
N GLU A 69 -7.00 7.66 5.71
CA GLU A 69 -7.86 6.49 5.83
C GLU A 69 -7.04 5.26 6.22
N ALA A 70 -7.55 4.49 7.19
CA ALA A 70 -6.91 3.25 7.63
C ALA A 70 -6.88 2.17 6.53
N GLY A 71 -7.83 2.22 5.57
CA GLY A 71 -7.99 1.19 4.55
C GLY A 71 -8.46 -0.14 5.12
N TYR A 72 -8.21 -1.22 4.38
CA TYR A 72 -8.58 -2.56 4.80
C TYR A 72 -7.51 -3.20 5.70
N SER A 73 -7.94 -4.14 6.53
CA SER A 73 -7.06 -4.91 7.41
C SER A 73 -6.96 -6.37 6.96
N TYR A 74 -5.75 -6.93 7.03
CA TYR A 74 -5.43 -8.27 6.55
C TYR A 74 -4.80 -9.10 7.66
N ARG A 75 -5.19 -10.36 7.81
CA ARG A 75 -4.44 -11.34 8.58
C ARG A 75 -3.16 -11.69 7.81
N TRP A 76 -2.11 -12.06 8.49
CA TRP A 76 -0.80 -12.28 7.87
C TRP A 76 -0.85 -13.39 6.82
N GLY A 77 -0.47 -13.06 5.57
CA GLY A 77 -0.47 -13.98 4.43
C GLY A 77 -1.86 -14.22 3.80
N GLU A 78 -2.88 -13.48 4.21
CA GLU A 78 -4.18 -13.49 3.55
C GLU A 78 -4.31 -12.26 2.63
N VAL A 79 -4.95 -12.46 1.50
CA VAL A 79 -5.15 -11.45 0.46
C VAL A 79 -6.60 -10.94 0.41
N GLU A 80 -7.49 -11.58 1.15
CA GLU A 80 -8.84 -11.10 1.41
C GLU A 80 -8.85 -10.27 2.68
N ALA A 81 -9.54 -9.13 2.64
CA ALA A 81 -9.58 -8.17 3.73
C ALA A 81 -10.70 -8.49 4.73
N ASP A 82 -10.51 -8.02 5.94
CA ASP A 82 -11.54 -7.93 6.99
C ASP A 82 -12.30 -9.25 7.24
N ILE A 83 -11.64 -10.40 7.07
CA ILE A 83 -12.23 -11.71 7.31
C ILE A 83 -12.57 -11.86 8.79
N VAL A 84 -13.85 -12.05 9.08
CA VAL A 84 -14.38 -12.22 10.43
C VAL A 84 -15.03 -13.61 10.55
N ASN A 85 -14.72 -14.31 11.65
CA ASN A 85 -15.33 -15.63 11.98
C ASN A 85 -14.97 -16.79 11.04
N GLU A 86 -13.98 -16.65 10.20
CA GLU A 86 -13.45 -17.73 9.39
C GLU A 86 -12.15 -18.30 9.96
N GLY A 87 -11.85 -19.55 9.66
CA GLY A 87 -10.58 -20.17 10.00
C GLY A 87 -9.40 -19.41 9.37
N TYR A 88 -8.22 -19.44 10.02
CA TYR A 88 -7.03 -18.84 9.45
C TYR A 88 -6.47 -19.74 8.32
N LYS A 89 -6.23 -19.17 7.13
CA LYS A 89 -5.78 -19.84 5.89
C LYS A 89 -4.65 -20.86 6.11
N PHE A 90 -3.70 -20.54 6.96
CA PHE A 90 -2.53 -21.40 7.21
C PHE A 90 -2.63 -22.21 8.50
N LYS A 91 -3.84 -22.53 8.95
CA LYS A 91 -4.06 -23.31 10.18
C LYS A 91 -5.10 -24.42 9.96
N ASP A 92 -4.73 -25.64 10.31
CA ASP A 92 -5.65 -26.77 10.42
C ASP A 92 -5.72 -27.22 11.88
N GLY A 93 -6.89 -27.04 12.50
CA GLY A 93 -7.06 -27.19 13.94
C GLY A 93 -6.06 -26.30 14.70
N ASN A 94 -5.14 -26.90 15.43
CA ASN A 94 -4.08 -26.21 16.18
C ASN A 94 -2.72 -26.18 15.46
N THR A 95 -2.63 -26.70 14.25
CA THR A 95 -1.37 -26.87 13.52
C THR A 95 -1.26 -25.84 12.40
N TYR A 96 -0.12 -25.15 12.32
CA TYR A 96 0.21 -24.29 11.19
C TYR A 96 0.70 -25.12 10.01
N THR A 97 0.17 -24.84 8.81
CA THR A 97 0.38 -25.60 7.58
C THR A 97 1.38 -24.97 6.61
N LYS A 98 1.64 -23.68 6.77
CA LYS A 98 2.61 -22.94 5.94
C LYS A 98 3.28 -21.85 6.78
N TYR A 99 4.52 -21.49 6.41
CA TYR A 99 5.38 -20.55 7.15
C TYR A 99 5.59 -21.03 8.59
N THR A 100 6.13 -22.21 8.69
CA THR A 100 6.58 -22.81 9.95
C THR A 100 8.11 -22.73 10.04
N LYS A 101 8.65 -22.92 11.23
CA LYS A 101 10.11 -23.01 11.41
C LYS A 101 10.74 -24.12 10.57
N LYS A 102 9.96 -25.15 10.22
CA LYS A 102 10.41 -26.26 9.38
C LYS A 102 10.51 -25.89 7.89
N ASP A 103 9.68 -24.94 7.42
CA ASP A 103 9.63 -24.52 6.01
C ASP A 103 10.83 -23.64 5.64
N ALA A 104 11.53 -23.08 6.62
CA ALA A 104 12.61 -22.10 6.45
C ALA A 104 12.21 -20.85 5.65
N LYS A 105 10.91 -20.60 5.48
CA LYS A 105 10.37 -19.41 4.81
C LYS A 105 10.26 -18.26 5.83
N THR A 106 10.99 -17.21 5.59
CA THR A 106 11.07 -16.06 6.49
C THR A 106 10.25 -14.84 6.06
N THR A 107 9.69 -14.89 4.84
CA THR A 107 8.83 -13.84 4.28
C THR A 107 7.70 -14.47 3.48
N LEU A 108 6.61 -13.73 3.29
CA LEU A 108 5.50 -14.16 2.44
C LEU A 108 5.98 -14.39 1.01
N GLU A 109 5.44 -15.43 0.39
CA GLU A 109 5.53 -15.67 -1.04
C GLU A 109 4.59 -14.70 -1.79
N PRO A 110 4.85 -14.39 -3.07
CA PRO A 110 4.08 -13.39 -3.80
C PRO A 110 2.56 -13.63 -3.81
N GLU A 111 2.13 -14.88 -3.86
CA GLU A 111 0.71 -15.27 -3.85
C GLU A 111 0.01 -15.08 -2.49
N ASP A 112 0.77 -14.89 -1.42
CA ASP A 112 0.28 -14.65 -0.06
C ASP A 112 0.55 -13.22 0.42
N ASP A 113 1.14 -12.39 -0.44
CA ASP A 113 1.39 -10.97 -0.17
C ASP A 113 0.27 -10.11 -0.78
N ALA A 114 -0.57 -9.53 0.08
CA ALA A 114 -1.72 -8.74 -0.37
C ALA A 114 -1.32 -7.55 -1.27
N ALA A 115 -0.19 -6.92 -1.02
CA ALA A 115 0.28 -5.82 -1.87
C ALA A 115 0.70 -6.33 -3.27
N THR A 116 1.39 -7.45 -3.33
CA THR A 116 1.77 -8.10 -4.60
C THR A 116 0.55 -8.53 -5.40
N VAL A 117 -0.43 -9.17 -4.74
CA VAL A 117 -1.63 -9.70 -5.39
C VAL A 117 -2.55 -8.57 -5.87
N LEU A 118 -2.77 -7.54 -5.05
CA LEU A 118 -3.76 -6.49 -5.33
C LEU A 118 -3.19 -5.33 -6.15
N TRP A 119 -1.90 -4.99 -5.97
CA TRP A 119 -1.26 -3.84 -6.61
C TRP A 119 -0.20 -4.24 -7.65
N GLY A 120 0.07 -5.55 -7.80
CA GLY A 120 0.97 -6.09 -8.82
C GLY A 120 2.39 -6.37 -8.31
N LYS A 121 3.12 -7.16 -9.07
CA LYS A 121 4.42 -7.78 -8.72
C LYS A 121 5.55 -6.82 -8.32
N ASN A 122 5.44 -5.55 -8.64
CA ASN A 122 6.45 -4.54 -8.26
C ASN A 122 6.20 -3.99 -6.84
N CYS A 123 5.04 -4.31 -6.25
CA CYS A 123 4.64 -3.91 -4.91
C CYS A 123 4.71 -5.10 -3.95
N HIS A 124 5.02 -4.84 -2.69
CA HIS A 124 4.98 -5.86 -1.64
C HIS A 124 4.68 -5.25 -0.28
N ILE A 125 4.27 -6.09 0.68
CA ILE A 125 4.16 -5.72 2.08
C ILE A 125 5.58 -5.53 2.63
N PRO A 126 5.91 -4.41 3.28
CA PRO A 126 7.26 -4.19 3.79
C PRO A 126 7.75 -5.33 4.68
N THR A 127 8.99 -5.73 4.51
CA THR A 127 9.66 -6.65 5.41
C THR A 127 9.96 -5.99 6.77
N LYS A 128 10.32 -6.80 7.77
CA LYS A 128 10.86 -6.31 9.05
C LYS A 128 12.00 -5.31 8.83
N LYS A 129 12.96 -5.63 7.97
CA LYS A 129 14.15 -4.79 7.73
C LYS A 129 13.79 -3.45 7.09
N GLU A 130 12.81 -3.42 6.20
CA GLU A 130 12.36 -2.19 5.54
C GLU A 130 11.63 -1.27 6.51
N PHE A 131 10.81 -1.81 7.43
CA PHE A 131 10.25 -1.01 8.52
C PHE A 131 11.31 -0.56 9.53
N GLU A 132 12.29 -1.40 9.86
CA GLU A 132 13.42 -1.01 10.73
C GLU A 132 14.23 0.13 10.10
N GLU A 133 14.43 0.12 8.78
CA GLU A 133 15.07 1.23 8.05
C GLU A 133 14.21 2.50 8.14
N LEU A 134 12.89 2.41 7.91
CA LEU A 134 11.96 3.53 8.04
C LEU A 134 12.03 4.14 9.45
N VAL A 135 11.96 3.32 10.47
CA VAL A 135 12.05 3.75 11.88
C VAL A 135 13.38 4.44 12.17
N LYS A 136 14.48 3.89 11.66
CA LYS A 136 15.84 4.39 11.94
C LYS A 136 16.16 5.67 11.19
N CYS A 137 15.72 5.80 9.93
CA CYS A 137 16.18 6.85 9.03
C CYS A 137 15.24 8.05 8.95
N CYS A 138 13.98 7.91 9.35
CA CYS A 138 12.97 8.96 9.26
C CYS A 138 12.74 9.66 10.59
N LYS A 139 12.24 10.91 10.50
CA LYS A 139 11.71 11.65 11.65
C LYS A 139 10.22 11.36 11.79
N TRP A 140 9.80 11.02 13.00
CA TRP A 140 8.43 10.70 13.33
C TRP A 140 7.79 11.84 14.13
N LYS A 141 6.61 12.28 13.70
CA LYS A 141 5.78 13.24 14.44
C LYS A 141 4.42 12.60 14.64
N PHE A 142 4.05 12.37 15.88
CA PHE A 142 2.79 11.76 16.28
C PHE A 142 1.76 12.84 16.62
N ALA A 143 0.49 12.59 16.30
CA ALA A 143 -0.62 13.47 16.67
C ALA A 143 -0.94 13.40 18.18
N ASP A 144 -0.82 12.19 18.76
CA ASP A 144 -0.96 11.91 20.20
C ASP A 144 -0.09 10.70 20.57
N GLU A 145 -0.16 10.21 21.82
CA GLU A 145 0.70 9.12 22.35
C GLU A 145 0.54 7.79 21.58
N MET A 146 -0.60 7.54 20.97
CA MET A 146 -0.89 6.32 20.19
C MET A 146 -1.57 6.67 18.86
N GLY A 147 -1.33 7.88 18.38
CA GLY A 147 -2.03 8.47 17.26
C GLY A 147 -1.41 8.25 15.90
N ASP A 148 -2.02 8.93 14.95
CA ASP A 148 -1.51 9.04 13.59
C ASP A 148 -0.08 9.57 13.58
N ALA A 149 0.70 9.16 12.59
CA ALA A 149 2.07 9.60 12.46
C ALA A 149 2.37 10.22 11.08
N THR A 150 3.04 11.37 11.08
CA THR A 150 3.74 11.88 9.91
C THR A 150 5.18 11.38 9.97
N VAL A 151 5.60 10.67 8.92
CA VAL A 151 6.94 10.08 8.80
C VAL A 151 7.68 10.82 7.70
N THR A 152 8.71 11.59 8.08
CA THR A 152 9.49 12.44 7.17
C THR A 152 10.86 11.81 6.91
N GLY A 153 11.15 11.55 5.65
CA GLY A 153 12.40 10.97 5.19
C GLY A 153 13.56 11.95 5.18
N PRO A 154 14.80 11.46 4.97
CA PRO A 154 16.00 12.30 4.91
C PRO A 154 15.97 13.40 3.84
N ASN A 155 15.23 13.18 2.76
CA ASN A 155 15.09 14.16 1.65
C ASN A 155 13.99 15.21 1.91
N GLY A 156 13.27 15.14 3.05
CA GLY A 156 12.19 16.06 3.41
C GLY A 156 10.80 15.64 2.93
N ASN A 157 10.67 14.66 2.06
CA ASN A 157 9.39 14.08 1.68
C ASN A 157 8.79 13.30 2.85
N HIS A 158 7.48 13.15 2.88
CA HIS A 158 6.81 12.51 4.00
C HIS A 158 5.62 11.66 3.54
N ILE A 159 5.25 10.71 4.37
CA ILE A 159 4.01 9.94 4.31
C ILE A 159 3.24 10.11 5.62
N PHE A 160 1.94 9.92 5.55
CA PHE A 160 1.07 9.87 6.72
C PHE A 160 0.67 8.44 7.00
N LEU A 161 0.79 8.00 8.24
CA LEU A 161 0.39 6.67 8.71
C LEU A 161 -0.77 6.80 9.69
N PRO A 162 -2.02 6.52 9.27
CA PRO A 162 -3.17 6.55 10.16
C PRO A 162 -3.13 5.41 11.17
N LYS A 163 -3.60 5.68 12.37
CA LYS A 163 -3.82 4.67 13.40
C LYS A 163 -5.05 3.83 13.10
N ILE A 164 -5.10 2.65 13.69
CA ILE A 164 -6.31 1.84 13.82
C ILE A 164 -6.86 1.94 15.25
N THR A 165 -7.95 1.28 15.54
CA THR A 165 -8.62 1.30 16.86
C THR A 165 -7.67 1.03 18.04
N PHE A 166 -6.65 0.20 17.84
CA PHE A 166 -5.70 -0.21 18.88
C PHE A 166 -4.37 0.54 18.85
N GLY A 167 -4.25 1.62 18.09
CA GLY A 167 -3.03 2.38 17.91
C GLY A 167 -2.44 2.26 16.51
N LEU A 168 -1.22 2.75 16.34
CA LEU A 168 -0.53 2.66 15.06
C LEU A 168 0.12 1.28 14.93
N MET A 169 -0.44 0.46 14.05
CA MET A 169 0.05 -0.89 13.78
C MET A 169 -0.02 -1.18 12.28
N TYR A 170 1.04 -1.79 11.73
CA TYR A 170 1.12 -2.16 10.31
C TYR A 170 1.69 -3.55 10.13
N ARG A 171 1.14 -4.28 9.17
CA ARG A 171 1.60 -5.62 8.83
C ARG A 171 2.96 -5.58 8.13
N THR A 172 3.87 -6.51 8.50
CA THR A 172 5.07 -6.83 7.70
C THR A 172 4.88 -8.14 6.96
N SER A 173 5.68 -8.37 5.91
CA SER A 173 5.74 -9.67 5.23
C SER A 173 6.62 -10.70 5.95
N SER A 174 7.29 -10.32 7.05
CA SER A 174 8.28 -11.18 7.71
C SER A 174 7.67 -12.06 8.79
N PHE A 175 7.94 -13.37 8.69
CA PHE A 175 7.63 -14.36 9.72
C PHE A 175 8.56 -14.20 10.94
N ASP A 176 8.03 -14.31 12.15
CA ASP A 176 8.84 -14.24 13.37
C ASP A 176 9.42 -15.62 13.72
N THR A 177 10.65 -15.87 13.28
CA THR A 177 11.37 -17.09 13.56
C THR A 177 11.89 -17.17 15.01
N THR A 178 11.85 -16.08 15.77
CA THR A 178 12.36 -16.01 17.14
C THR A 178 11.30 -16.38 18.18
N TYR A 179 10.03 -16.26 17.84
CA TYR A 179 8.94 -16.64 18.72
C TYR A 179 8.94 -18.17 18.95
N PRO A 180 8.62 -18.68 20.15
CA PRO A 180 8.70 -20.11 20.46
C PRO A 180 7.85 -21.01 19.56
N THR A 181 6.69 -20.52 19.11
CA THR A 181 5.76 -21.22 18.24
C THR A 181 5.67 -20.55 16.86
N ASP A 182 4.92 -21.14 15.91
CA ASP A 182 4.70 -20.59 14.57
C ASP A 182 3.57 -19.54 14.53
N GLU A 183 3.17 -19.00 15.68
CA GLU A 183 1.98 -18.13 15.80
C GLU A 183 2.20 -16.69 15.38
N CYS A 184 3.46 -16.22 15.36
CA CYS A 184 3.77 -14.81 15.21
C CYS A 184 4.43 -14.46 13.87
N ALA A 185 4.12 -13.27 13.38
CA ALA A 185 4.83 -12.56 12.35
C ALA A 185 5.18 -11.17 12.87
N TYR A 186 6.17 -10.52 12.27
CA TYR A 186 6.53 -9.16 12.66
C TYR A 186 5.47 -8.15 12.20
N SER A 187 5.33 -7.08 12.97
CA SER A 187 4.54 -5.89 12.65
C SER A 187 5.23 -4.63 13.14
N LEU A 188 5.05 -3.51 12.42
CA LEU A 188 5.36 -2.21 12.97
C LEU A 188 4.32 -1.87 14.04
N GLN A 189 4.76 -1.37 15.19
CA GLN A 189 3.89 -1.00 16.30
C GLN A 189 4.38 0.28 16.97
N LEU A 190 3.44 1.14 17.33
CA LEU A 190 3.71 2.24 18.23
C LEU A 190 3.40 1.81 19.66
N TRP A 191 4.39 1.88 20.51
CA TRP A 191 4.25 1.66 21.94
C TRP A 191 4.24 2.98 22.69
N ARG A 192 4.07 2.91 24.01
CA ARG A 192 4.03 4.07 24.91
C ARG A 192 5.15 5.06 24.61
N GLU A 193 4.88 6.36 24.85
CA GLU A 193 5.86 7.45 24.71
C GLU A 193 6.39 7.64 23.27
N ASN A 194 5.54 7.36 22.27
CA ASN A 194 5.89 7.51 20.85
C ASN A 194 7.11 6.66 20.42
N THR A 195 7.34 5.55 21.08
CA THR A 195 8.40 4.60 20.68
C THR A 195 7.86 3.65 19.63
N THR A 196 8.42 3.72 18.44
CA THR A 196 8.07 2.86 17.30
C THR A 196 9.00 1.65 17.26
N VAL A 197 8.45 0.47 17.21
CA VAL A 197 9.22 -0.78 17.18
C VAL A 197 8.66 -1.76 16.16
N VAL A 198 9.48 -2.71 15.73
CA VAL A 198 9.05 -3.85 14.93
C VAL A 198 9.12 -5.10 15.80
N ALA A 199 7.97 -5.62 16.18
CA ALA A 199 7.84 -6.73 17.14
C ALA A 199 6.92 -7.84 16.61
N GLY A 200 7.05 -9.03 17.20
CA GLY A 200 6.20 -10.18 16.89
C GLY A 200 4.75 -9.95 17.33
N THR A 201 3.82 -10.32 16.46
CA THR A 201 2.37 -10.24 16.72
C THR A 201 1.68 -11.44 16.10
N SER A 202 0.59 -11.89 16.71
CA SER A 202 -0.16 -13.04 16.17
C SER A 202 -0.53 -12.84 14.70
N ARG A 203 -0.33 -13.89 13.91
CA ARG A 203 -0.64 -13.92 12.47
C ARG A 203 -2.13 -13.73 12.18
N THR A 204 -2.98 -14.06 13.14
CA THR A 204 -4.45 -13.98 13.01
C THR A 204 -5.03 -12.61 13.32
N VAL A 205 -4.23 -11.68 13.89
CA VAL A 205 -4.67 -10.29 14.09
C VAL A 205 -4.69 -9.58 12.74
N SER A 206 -5.80 -8.96 12.38
CA SER A 206 -5.90 -8.15 11.17
C SER A 206 -5.26 -6.78 11.37
N MET A 207 -4.48 -6.34 10.39
CA MET A 207 -3.79 -5.04 10.40
C MET A 207 -3.79 -4.41 9.01
N PRO A 208 -3.75 -3.08 8.89
CA PRO A 208 -3.56 -2.41 7.62
C PRO A 208 -2.21 -2.74 7.00
N VAL A 209 -2.17 -2.58 5.68
CA VAL A 209 -0.97 -2.75 4.86
C VAL A 209 -0.62 -1.43 4.20
N ARG A 210 0.62 -0.96 4.41
CA ARG A 210 1.24 0.14 3.67
C ARG A 210 2.24 -0.47 2.68
N PRO A 211 1.93 -0.55 1.39
CA PRO A 211 2.82 -1.15 0.41
C PRO A 211 4.11 -0.37 0.20
N VAL A 212 5.15 -1.07 -0.25
CA VAL A 212 6.36 -0.49 -0.82
C VAL A 212 6.56 -1.01 -2.23
N ALA A 213 7.34 -0.27 -3.04
CA ALA A 213 7.67 -0.66 -4.39
C ALA A 213 9.15 -0.39 -4.69
N LYS A 214 9.72 -1.16 -5.60
CA LYS A 214 11.01 -0.86 -6.23
C LYS A 214 10.77 0.02 -7.46
N ARG A 215 11.73 0.91 -7.70
CA ARG A 215 11.79 1.67 -8.96
C ARG A 215 12.01 0.75 -10.14
#